data_95d2f662f4ea349c6552dece09d0fa71
#
_entry.id   95d2f662f4ea349c6552dece09d0fa71
#
_cell.length_a   1.000
_cell.length_b   1.000
_cell.length_c   1.000
_cell.angle_alpha   90.00
_cell.angle_beta   90.00
_cell.angle_gamma   90.00
#
_symmetry.space_group_name_H-M   'P 1'
#
loop_
_entity.id
_entity.type
_entity.pdbx_description
1 polymer ?
#
loop_
_entity_poly.entity_id
_entity_poly.type
_entity_poly.pdbx_seq_one_letter_code
_entity_poly.pdbx_strand_id
1 'polypeptide(L)'
;NIIVTAPFQRDRSDILSGASVLQGSDLTQAIRPSIGETLQHTPGVYATSFGPSASRPVLRGLQGERVRVLVDGIGSIDVSNTSVDHAPVVNPLLAERIEVLRGPQSLLFGASAIGGVVNVIDKRIPRSVPDEPVHIDAIATYGSAADERSGAGSVDVPLGDKFVVHADGSYLKSDNMRIGGYALS
;
A
#
# COMPACT_ATOMS: atom_id res chain seq x y z
N ASN A 1 1.81 10.90 16.19
CA ASN A 1 1.59 10.29 14.89
C ASN A 1 0.37 10.91 14.21
N ILE A 2 0.62 11.76 13.25
CA ILE A 2 -0.43 12.44 12.47
C ILE A 2 -0.91 11.47 11.39
N ILE A 3 -2.22 11.24 11.31
CA ILE A 3 -2.83 10.46 10.25
C ILE A 3 -3.31 11.42 9.16
N VAL A 4 -2.75 11.30 7.98
CA VAL A 4 -3.05 12.18 6.83
C VAL A 4 -4.32 11.76 6.10
N THR A 5 -4.83 10.55 6.37
CA THR A 5 -6.05 10.00 5.73
C THR A 5 -7.33 10.77 6.08
N ALA A 6 -7.33 11.61 7.10
CA ALA A 6 -8.46 12.49 7.38
C ALA A 6 -8.36 13.77 6.53
N PRO A 7 -9.49 14.39 6.12
CA PRO A 7 -9.48 15.68 5.41
C PRO A 7 -8.75 16.78 6.19
N PHE A 8 -8.55 16.56 7.49
CA PHE A 8 -7.71 17.36 8.37
C PHE A 8 -6.72 16.45 9.07
N GLN A 9 -5.46 16.88 9.17
CA GLN A 9 -4.44 16.16 9.94
C GLN A 9 -4.92 16.02 11.39
N ARG A 10 -5.02 14.77 11.87
CA ARG A 10 -5.45 14.46 13.23
C ARG A 10 -4.45 13.50 13.87
N ASP A 11 -4.31 13.61 15.18
CA ASP A 11 -3.58 12.61 15.94
C ASP A 11 -4.35 11.28 15.99
N ARG A 12 -3.62 10.18 16.03
CA ARG A 12 -4.20 8.83 16.12
C ARG A 12 -5.14 8.67 17.31
N SER A 13 -4.86 9.37 18.42
CA SER A 13 -5.67 9.40 19.63
C SER A 13 -7.03 10.08 19.43
N ASP A 14 -7.13 10.99 18.47
CA ASP A 14 -8.36 11.73 18.20
C ASP A 14 -9.31 10.98 17.25
N ILE A 15 -8.85 9.84 16.72
CA ILE A 15 -9.66 8.99 15.84
C ILE A 15 -10.36 7.92 16.67
N LEU A 16 -11.65 8.14 16.93
CA LEU A 16 -12.53 7.21 17.64
C LEU A 16 -12.76 5.88 16.89
N SER A 17 -12.38 5.79 15.63
CA SER A 17 -12.48 4.59 14.80
C SER A 17 -11.15 3.84 14.76
N GLY A 18 -11.20 2.53 14.60
CA GLY A 18 -10.01 1.69 14.48
C GLY A 18 -9.12 2.11 13.31
N ALA A 19 -8.03 2.78 13.61
CA ALA A 19 -6.99 3.12 12.66
C ALA A 19 -5.75 2.27 12.91
N SER A 20 -5.14 1.78 11.83
CA SER A 20 -3.84 1.08 11.86
C SER A 20 -2.87 1.78 10.94
N VAL A 21 -1.62 1.90 11.36
CA VAL A 21 -0.56 2.52 10.56
C VAL A 21 0.61 1.56 10.51
N LEU A 22 1.04 1.20 9.29
CA LEU A 22 2.29 0.49 9.02
C LEU A 22 3.32 1.51 8.55
N GLN A 23 4.46 1.58 9.22
CA GLN A 23 5.56 2.47 8.87
C GLN A 23 6.89 1.93 9.42
N GLY A 24 8.02 2.43 8.90
CA GLY A 24 9.35 2.04 9.37
C GLY A 24 9.60 0.55 9.28
N SER A 25 10.15 -0.05 10.32
CA SER A 25 10.50 -1.48 10.37
C SER A 25 9.30 -2.41 10.17
N ASP A 26 8.12 -2.05 10.71
CA ASP A 26 6.90 -2.86 10.57
C ASP A 26 6.46 -2.91 9.11
N LEU A 27 6.52 -1.79 8.41
CA LEU A 27 6.25 -1.75 6.98
C LEU A 27 7.29 -2.55 6.21
N THR A 28 8.58 -2.36 6.47
CA THR A 28 9.66 -3.06 5.76
C THR A 28 9.52 -4.58 5.87
N GLN A 29 9.12 -5.11 7.03
CA GLN A 29 8.88 -6.54 7.23
C GLN A 29 7.61 -7.05 6.56
N ALA A 30 6.56 -6.22 6.54
CA ALA A 30 5.25 -6.57 5.99
C ALA A 30 5.20 -6.43 4.47
N ILE A 31 6.06 -5.61 3.87
CA ILE A 31 5.97 -5.21 2.47
C ILE A 31 6.01 -6.40 1.51
N ARG A 32 5.07 -6.45 0.59
CA ARG A 32 4.92 -7.44 -0.47
C ARG A 32 4.56 -6.71 -1.76
N PRO A 33 4.65 -7.36 -2.93
CA PRO A 33 4.35 -6.73 -4.22
C PRO A 33 2.92 -6.20 -4.34
N SER A 34 1.95 -6.78 -3.62
CA SER A 34 0.57 -6.29 -3.63
C SER A 34 0.16 -5.69 -2.29
N ILE A 35 -0.76 -4.73 -2.34
CA ILE A 35 -1.26 -4.06 -1.14
C ILE A 35 -2.06 -5.00 -0.23
N GLY A 36 -2.79 -5.97 -0.80
CA GLY A 36 -3.53 -6.96 -0.03
C GLY A 36 -2.58 -7.84 0.78
N GLU A 37 -1.53 -8.37 0.16
CA GLU A 37 -0.53 -9.21 0.84
C GLU A 37 0.25 -8.41 1.89
N THR A 38 0.61 -7.17 1.60
CA THR A 38 1.29 -6.29 2.55
C THR A 38 0.47 -6.11 3.83
N LEU A 39 -0.85 -6.02 3.71
CA LEU A 39 -1.73 -5.76 4.84
C LEU A 39 -2.29 -7.00 5.53
N GLN A 40 -2.06 -8.22 5.01
CA GLN A 40 -2.69 -9.45 5.51
C GLN A 40 -2.41 -9.75 7.00
N HIS A 41 -1.30 -9.24 7.54
CA HIS A 41 -0.95 -9.39 8.96
C HIS A 41 -1.45 -8.22 9.83
N THR A 42 -2.13 -7.24 9.24
CA THR A 42 -2.73 -6.13 9.99
C THR A 42 -4.03 -6.62 10.64
N PRO A 43 -4.24 -6.43 11.95
CA PRO A 43 -5.47 -6.88 12.62
C PRO A 43 -6.73 -6.37 11.93
N GLY A 44 -7.66 -7.31 11.61
CA GLY A 44 -8.92 -7.02 10.95
C GLY A 44 -8.82 -6.71 9.46
N VAL A 45 -7.70 -7.02 8.84
CA VAL A 45 -7.49 -6.99 7.39
C VAL A 45 -7.23 -8.41 6.91
N TYR A 46 -7.89 -8.78 5.83
CA TYR A 46 -7.65 -10.02 5.09
C TYR A 46 -7.27 -9.67 3.66
N ALA A 47 -6.72 -10.61 2.93
CA ALA A 47 -6.36 -10.46 1.54
C ALA A 47 -7.11 -11.48 0.67
N THR A 48 -7.57 -11.05 -0.51
CA THR A 48 -7.96 -12.01 -1.55
C THR A 48 -6.71 -12.55 -2.24
N SER A 49 -6.80 -13.69 -2.87
CA SER A 49 -5.72 -14.25 -3.69
C SER A 49 -6.32 -14.85 -4.97
N PHE A 50 -6.12 -14.16 -6.09
CA PHE A 50 -6.50 -14.62 -7.43
C PHE A 50 -5.29 -14.96 -8.30
N GLY A 51 -4.12 -15.05 -7.67
CA GLY A 51 -2.84 -15.34 -8.32
C GLY A 51 -1.73 -14.43 -7.80
N PRO A 52 -0.51 -14.61 -8.28
CA PRO A 52 0.62 -13.80 -7.91
C PRO A 52 0.34 -12.31 -8.15
N SER A 53 0.62 -11.49 -7.17
CA SER A 53 0.42 -10.03 -7.21
C SER A 53 -1.02 -9.54 -7.44
N ALA A 54 -2.01 -10.44 -7.52
CA ALA A 54 -3.42 -10.10 -7.71
C ALA A 54 -4.20 -10.21 -6.40
N SER A 55 -3.74 -9.51 -5.37
CA SER A 55 -4.35 -9.53 -4.03
C SER A 55 -4.90 -8.15 -3.67
N ARG A 56 -6.10 -8.15 -3.07
CA ARG A 56 -6.80 -6.94 -2.62
C ARG A 56 -7.10 -6.99 -1.13
N PRO A 57 -7.09 -5.84 -0.44
CA PRO A 57 -7.46 -5.82 0.96
C PRO A 57 -8.96 -6.06 1.13
N VAL A 58 -9.28 -6.87 2.13
CA VAL A 58 -10.65 -7.14 2.62
C VAL A 58 -10.74 -6.58 4.04
N LEU A 59 -11.62 -5.64 4.26
CA LEU A 59 -11.85 -5.01 5.56
C LEU A 59 -13.23 -5.38 6.08
N ARG A 60 -13.30 -6.01 7.25
CA ARG A 60 -14.57 -6.43 7.86
C ARG A 60 -15.44 -7.31 6.93
N GLY A 61 -14.81 -8.15 6.11
CA GLY A 61 -15.51 -8.97 5.12
C GLY A 61 -15.96 -8.24 3.85
N LEU A 62 -15.68 -6.93 3.72
CA LEU A 62 -16.01 -6.12 2.56
C LEU A 62 -14.79 -5.90 1.68
N GLN A 63 -14.99 -5.90 0.37
CA GLN A 63 -13.94 -5.75 -0.65
C GLN A 63 -14.43 -4.96 -1.87
N GLY A 64 -13.55 -4.76 -2.85
CA GLY A 64 -13.87 -4.05 -4.09
C GLY A 64 -14.23 -2.59 -3.82
N GLU A 65 -15.32 -2.11 -4.40
CA GLU A 65 -15.77 -0.72 -4.26
C GLU A 65 -16.06 -0.29 -2.82
N ARG A 66 -16.29 -1.25 -1.92
CA ARG A 66 -16.59 -0.99 -0.51
C ARG A 66 -15.36 -0.72 0.34
N VAL A 67 -14.16 -0.95 -0.21
CA VAL A 67 -12.87 -0.63 0.39
C VAL A 67 -12.12 0.29 -0.55
N ARG A 68 -11.99 1.57 -0.17
CA ARG A 68 -11.27 2.54 -1.00
C ARG A 68 -9.77 2.38 -0.80
N VAL A 69 -9.04 2.25 -1.91
CA VAL A 69 -7.58 2.32 -1.92
C VAL A 69 -7.18 3.66 -2.50
N LEU A 70 -6.36 4.40 -1.76
CA LEU A 70 -5.91 5.74 -2.09
C LEU A 70 -4.39 5.77 -2.15
N VAL A 71 -3.86 6.67 -2.95
CA VAL A 71 -2.44 7.08 -2.92
C VAL A 71 -2.40 8.56 -2.57
N ASP A 72 -1.73 8.92 -1.50
CA ASP A 72 -1.65 10.30 -0.96
C ASP A 72 -3.03 10.97 -0.79
N GLY A 73 -4.03 10.18 -0.39
CA GLY A 73 -5.40 10.65 -0.19
C GLY A 73 -6.24 10.74 -1.47
N ILE A 74 -5.68 10.43 -2.63
CA ILE A 74 -6.36 10.48 -3.93
C ILE A 74 -6.76 9.08 -4.35
N GLY A 75 -8.05 8.86 -4.60
CA GLY A 75 -8.55 7.58 -5.11
C GLY A 75 -8.20 7.40 -6.59
N SER A 76 -7.70 6.22 -6.94
CA SER A 76 -7.57 5.84 -8.35
C SER A 76 -8.87 5.22 -8.85
N ILE A 77 -9.23 5.52 -10.10
CA ILE A 77 -10.26 4.79 -10.83
C ILE A 77 -9.51 3.71 -11.60
N ASP A 78 -9.60 2.48 -11.11
CA ASP A 78 -8.96 1.35 -11.78
C ASP A 78 -9.88 0.15 -11.92
N VAL A 79 -9.48 -0.81 -12.77
CA VAL A 79 -10.23 -2.02 -13.06
C VAL A 79 -10.40 -2.91 -11.83
N SER A 80 -9.51 -2.82 -10.84
CA SER A 80 -9.58 -3.62 -9.61
C SER A 80 -10.83 -3.35 -8.80
N ASN A 81 -11.49 -2.23 -8.99
CA ASN A 81 -12.76 -1.92 -8.30
C ASN A 81 -13.90 -2.83 -8.77
N THR A 82 -13.88 -3.25 -10.03
CA THR A 82 -14.92 -4.05 -10.66
C THR A 82 -14.50 -5.48 -10.97
N SER A 83 -13.22 -5.71 -11.23
CA SER A 83 -12.67 -7.03 -11.60
C SER A 83 -11.80 -7.60 -10.48
N VAL A 84 -12.19 -8.80 -10.00
CA VAL A 84 -11.55 -9.43 -8.82
C VAL A 84 -10.15 -9.97 -9.10
N ASP A 85 -9.81 -10.19 -10.35
CA ASP A 85 -8.53 -10.72 -10.84
C ASP A 85 -7.48 -9.65 -11.07
N HIS A 86 -7.82 -8.38 -10.84
CA HIS A 86 -6.89 -7.26 -10.95
C HIS A 86 -6.52 -6.72 -9.58
N ALA A 87 -5.23 -6.51 -9.35
CA ALA A 87 -4.75 -5.81 -8.17
C ALA A 87 -5.00 -4.30 -8.27
N PRO A 88 -5.20 -3.59 -7.14
CA PRO A 88 -5.17 -2.13 -7.15
C PRO A 88 -3.85 -1.61 -7.73
N VAL A 89 -3.93 -0.55 -8.55
CA VAL A 89 -2.75 0.10 -9.15
C VAL A 89 -2.03 0.93 -8.09
N VAL A 90 -1.44 0.24 -7.13
CA VAL A 90 -0.66 0.82 -6.04
C VAL A 90 0.60 -0.01 -5.86
N ASN A 91 1.74 0.65 -5.79
CA ASN A 91 3.02 -0.01 -5.56
C ASN A 91 3.45 0.12 -4.08
N PRO A 92 3.25 -0.90 -3.24
CA PRO A 92 3.64 -0.84 -1.84
C PRO A 92 5.14 -0.72 -1.62
N LEU A 93 5.95 -1.13 -2.61
CA LEU A 93 7.42 -1.11 -2.50
C LEU A 93 7.98 0.32 -2.39
N LEU A 94 7.23 1.32 -2.87
CA LEU A 94 7.58 2.73 -2.78
C LEU A 94 6.85 3.46 -1.63
N ALA A 95 6.13 2.72 -0.79
CA ALA A 95 5.40 3.33 0.31
C ALA A 95 6.33 3.82 1.43
N GLU A 96 6.08 5.03 1.91
CA GLU A 96 6.63 5.58 3.16
C GLU A 96 5.87 5.01 4.36
N ARG A 97 4.53 4.96 4.24
CA ARG A 97 3.65 4.37 5.23
C ARG A 97 2.31 3.98 4.61
N ILE A 98 1.60 3.08 5.27
CA ILE A 98 0.26 2.67 4.87
C ILE A 98 -0.68 2.88 6.06
N GLU A 99 -1.77 3.58 5.81
CA GLU A 99 -2.80 3.88 6.80
C GLU A 99 -4.08 3.10 6.46
N VAL A 100 -4.63 2.38 7.44
CA VAL A 100 -5.89 1.66 7.30
C VAL A 100 -6.90 2.28 8.25
N LEU A 101 -7.93 2.93 7.69
CA LEU A 101 -8.99 3.58 8.43
C LEU A 101 -10.27 2.74 8.33
N ARG A 102 -10.87 2.45 9.48
CA ARG A 102 -12.09 1.64 9.61
C ARG A 102 -13.14 2.38 10.42
N GLY A 103 -14.40 2.15 10.11
CA GLY A 103 -15.51 2.75 10.85
C GLY A 103 -16.09 3.99 10.17
N PRO A 104 -16.95 4.76 10.87
CA PRO A 104 -17.73 5.82 10.25
C PRO A 104 -16.94 6.91 9.54
N GLN A 105 -15.72 7.15 9.98
CA GLN A 105 -14.85 8.17 9.37
C GLN A 105 -14.39 7.80 7.95
N SER A 106 -14.45 6.51 7.58
CA SER A 106 -14.15 6.11 6.21
C SER A 106 -15.14 6.71 5.19
N LEU A 107 -16.35 7.04 5.62
CA LEU A 107 -17.37 7.66 4.78
C LEU A 107 -17.01 9.07 4.29
N LEU A 108 -16.04 9.73 4.92
CA LEU A 108 -15.48 11.01 4.44
C LEU A 108 -14.80 10.86 3.07
N PHE A 109 -14.41 9.63 2.71
CA PHE A 109 -13.79 9.29 1.43
C PHE A 109 -14.78 8.76 0.39
N GLY A 110 -16.07 8.92 0.65
CA GLY A 110 -17.17 8.53 -0.23
C GLY A 110 -18.09 7.52 0.42
N ALA A 111 -19.37 7.56 0.02
CA ALA A 111 -20.42 6.71 0.58
C ALA A 111 -20.16 5.20 0.35
N SER A 112 -19.36 4.85 -0.66
CA SER A 112 -18.99 3.45 -0.91
C SER A 112 -17.96 2.90 0.08
N ALA A 113 -17.18 3.75 0.76
CA ALA A 113 -16.10 3.33 1.66
C ALA A 113 -16.59 2.76 3.01
N ILE A 114 -17.69 2.01 3.00
CA ILE A 114 -18.29 1.44 4.22
C ILE A 114 -17.43 0.36 4.87
N GLY A 115 -16.62 -0.35 4.11
CA GLY A 115 -15.65 -1.33 4.61
C GLY A 115 -14.45 -0.68 5.26
N GLY A 116 -14.01 0.42 4.71
CA GLY A 116 -12.84 1.17 5.16
C GLY A 116 -12.06 1.82 4.03
N VAL A 117 -10.95 2.43 4.42
CA VAL A 117 -10.01 3.10 3.51
C VAL A 117 -8.61 2.58 3.79
N VAL A 118 -7.87 2.28 2.73
CA VAL A 118 -6.43 2.02 2.74
C VAL A 118 -5.77 3.18 2.02
N ASN A 119 -4.96 3.96 2.70
CA ASN A 119 -4.22 5.06 2.10
C ASN A 119 -2.73 4.77 2.12
N VAL A 120 -2.13 4.72 0.96
CA VAL A 120 -0.68 4.54 0.78
C VAL A 120 -0.07 5.92 0.59
N ILE A 121 0.79 6.29 1.50
CA ILE A 121 1.61 7.49 1.39
C ILE A 121 2.90 7.06 0.74
N ASP A 122 3.17 7.58 -0.44
CA ASP A 122 4.38 7.21 -1.18
C ASP A 122 5.54 8.19 -0.93
N LYS A 123 6.73 7.78 -1.36
CA LYS A 123 7.97 8.55 -1.22
C LYS A 123 8.25 9.49 -2.39
N ARG A 124 7.43 9.49 -3.44
CA ARG A 124 7.69 10.22 -4.69
C ARG A 124 7.73 11.73 -4.52
N ILE A 125 7.04 12.25 -3.51
CA ILE A 125 7.07 13.67 -3.18
C ILE A 125 7.81 13.84 -1.86
N PRO A 126 9.12 14.20 -1.89
CA PRO A 126 9.89 14.47 -0.68
C PRO A 126 9.23 15.57 0.14
N ARG A 127 9.03 15.31 1.43
CA ARG A 127 8.37 16.25 2.35
C ARG A 127 9.34 17.11 3.13
N SER A 128 10.61 16.77 3.08
CA SER A 128 11.73 17.51 3.67
C SER A 128 12.94 17.39 2.77
N VAL A 129 13.83 18.36 2.88
CA VAL A 129 15.14 18.27 2.23
C VAL A 129 16.00 17.32 3.07
N PRO A 130 16.60 16.27 2.48
CA PRO A 130 17.51 15.40 3.20
C PRO A 130 18.72 16.16 3.74
N ASP A 131 19.16 15.80 4.93
CA ASP A 131 20.38 16.36 5.51
C ASP A 131 21.65 15.77 4.86
N GLU A 132 21.50 14.66 4.15
CA GLU A 132 22.57 13.96 3.45
C GLU A 132 22.69 14.45 2.00
N PRO A 133 23.90 14.45 1.41
CA PRO A 133 24.09 14.87 0.02
C PRO A 133 23.30 14.04 -0.99
N VAL A 134 23.06 12.77 -0.67
CA VAL A 134 22.26 11.82 -1.45
C VAL A 134 21.58 10.86 -0.49
N HIS A 135 20.28 10.77 -0.56
CA HIS A 135 19.51 9.78 0.18
C HIS A 135 19.05 8.66 -0.77
N ILE A 136 19.33 7.41 -0.41
CA ILE A 136 19.02 6.24 -1.23
C ILE A 136 18.21 5.25 -0.40
N ASP A 137 17.03 4.87 -0.89
CA ASP A 137 16.25 3.76 -0.40
C ASP A 137 16.22 2.64 -1.44
N ALA A 138 16.34 1.39 -1.00
CA ALA A 138 16.19 0.23 -1.85
C ALA A 138 15.56 -0.93 -1.09
N ILE A 139 14.69 -1.67 -1.75
CA ILE A 139 14.09 -2.90 -1.23
C ILE A 139 14.05 -3.96 -2.32
N ALA A 140 14.27 -5.21 -1.93
CA ALA A 140 14.10 -6.36 -2.81
C ALA A 140 13.35 -7.45 -2.05
N THR A 141 12.44 -8.14 -2.74
CA THR A 141 11.69 -9.28 -2.18
C THR A 141 11.75 -10.48 -3.12
N TYR A 142 11.68 -11.67 -2.54
CA TYR A 142 11.61 -12.93 -3.27
C TYR A 142 10.52 -13.83 -2.70
N GLY A 143 9.66 -14.33 -3.58
CA GLY A 143 8.58 -15.27 -3.25
C GLY A 143 8.75 -16.60 -3.97
N SER A 144 9.01 -17.68 -3.25
CA SER A 144 9.32 -19.00 -3.86
C SER A 144 8.10 -19.68 -4.51
N ALA A 145 6.88 -19.36 -4.08
CA ALA A 145 5.66 -20.00 -4.57
C ALA A 145 5.40 -19.75 -6.07
N ALA A 146 5.72 -18.55 -6.55
CA ALA A 146 5.55 -18.15 -7.94
C ALA A 146 6.87 -17.67 -8.58
N ASP A 147 8.03 -18.04 -8.02
CA ASP A 147 9.35 -17.47 -8.39
C ASP A 147 9.29 -15.95 -8.56
N GLU A 148 8.53 -15.32 -7.66
CA GLU A 148 8.29 -13.89 -7.69
C GLU A 148 9.53 -13.14 -7.25
N ARG A 149 9.94 -12.18 -8.05
CA ARG A 149 11.08 -11.30 -7.80
C ARG A 149 10.61 -9.87 -7.93
N SER A 150 10.77 -9.10 -6.90
CA SER A 150 10.46 -7.69 -6.95
C SER A 150 11.53 -6.83 -6.30
N GLY A 151 11.60 -5.61 -6.72
CA GLY A 151 12.49 -4.63 -6.15
C GLY A 151 12.03 -3.23 -6.50
N ALA A 152 12.36 -2.30 -5.63
CA ALA A 152 12.16 -0.89 -5.86
C ALA A 152 13.32 -0.11 -5.25
N GLY A 153 13.59 1.05 -5.81
CA GLY A 153 14.58 1.96 -5.27
C GLY A 153 14.20 3.39 -5.58
N SER A 154 14.65 4.30 -4.73
CA SER A 154 14.54 5.73 -4.92
C SER A 154 15.83 6.44 -4.53
N VAL A 155 16.05 7.57 -5.14
CA VAL A 155 17.16 8.47 -4.83
C VAL A 155 16.65 9.89 -4.73
N ASP A 156 17.03 10.58 -3.65
CA ASP A 156 16.77 11.98 -3.40
C ASP A 156 18.09 12.75 -3.34
N VAL A 157 18.20 13.80 -4.14
CA VAL A 157 19.37 14.68 -4.18
C VAL A 157 18.93 16.11 -3.86
N PRO A 158 19.36 16.66 -2.71
CA PRO A 158 19.07 18.05 -2.39
C PRO A 158 19.84 19.00 -3.32
N LEU A 159 19.13 20.01 -3.83
CA LEU A 159 19.71 21.12 -4.57
C LEU A 159 19.54 22.40 -3.75
N GLY A 160 20.46 22.61 -2.81
CA GLY A 160 20.34 23.68 -1.81
C GLY A 160 19.28 23.39 -0.76
N ASP A 161 18.81 24.44 -0.08
CA ASP A 161 17.95 24.30 1.13
C ASP A 161 16.46 24.14 0.84
N LYS A 162 16.05 24.19 -0.44
CA LYS A 162 14.62 24.28 -0.81
C LYS A 162 14.18 23.31 -1.90
N PHE A 163 15.12 22.73 -2.63
CA PHE A 163 14.81 21.87 -3.77
C PHE A 163 15.39 20.48 -3.56
N VAL A 164 14.63 19.46 -3.96
CA VAL A 164 15.06 18.07 -4.00
C VAL A 164 14.74 17.49 -5.36
N VAL A 165 15.70 16.84 -5.98
CA VAL A 165 15.47 16.01 -7.17
C VAL A 165 15.22 14.59 -6.69
N HIS A 166 14.07 14.04 -7.06
CA HIS A 166 13.67 12.67 -6.76
C HIS A 166 13.63 11.83 -8.04
N ALA A 167 14.14 10.61 -7.96
CA ALA A 167 13.96 9.59 -8.98
C ALA A 167 13.66 8.26 -8.32
N ASP A 168 12.68 7.52 -8.85
CA ASP A 168 12.31 6.20 -8.35
C ASP A 168 12.10 5.21 -9.50
N GLY A 169 12.16 3.92 -9.17
CA GLY A 169 11.87 2.85 -10.08
C GLY A 169 11.54 1.56 -9.36
N SER A 170 10.74 0.72 -10.00
CA SER A 170 10.40 -0.60 -9.47
C SER A 170 10.35 -1.65 -10.57
N TYR A 171 10.59 -2.88 -10.16
CA TYR A 171 10.53 -4.06 -11.00
C TYR A 171 9.76 -5.16 -10.29
N LEU A 172 8.87 -5.83 -11.02
CA LEU A 172 8.15 -7.00 -10.55
C LEU A 172 8.08 -8.03 -11.67
N LYS A 173 8.43 -9.26 -11.35
CA LYS A 173 8.21 -10.44 -12.20
C LYS A 173 7.72 -11.59 -11.33
N SER A 174 6.68 -12.26 -11.77
CA SER A 174 6.19 -13.50 -11.17
C SER A 174 5.88 -14.52 -12.28
N ASP A 175 6.05 -15.79 -11.95
CA ASP A 175 5.64 -16.92 -12.78
C ASP A 175 4.33 -17.52 -12.23
N ASN A 176 3.86 -18.62 -12.82
CA ASN A 176 2.69 -19.32 -12.34
C ASN A 176 2.91 -19.86 -10.92
N MET A 177 1.91 -19.74 -10.06
CA MET A 177 1.97 -20.27 -8.71
C MET A 177 2.07 -21.80 -8.72
N ARG A 178 3.03 -22.33 -7.98
CA ARG A 178 3.17 -23.78 -7.78
C ARG A 178 2.17 -24.24 -6.74
N ILE A 179 1.28 -25.12 -7.12
CA ILE A 179 0.31 -25.75 -6.21
C ILE A 179 0.70 -27.21 -5.97
N GLY A 180 0.36 -27.74 -4.79
CA GLY A 180 0.54 -29.17 -4.49
C GLY A 180 -0.54 -30.00 -5.19
N GLY A 181 -0.15 -30.88 -6.11
CA GLY A 181 -1.05 -31.74 -6.87
C GLY A 181 -1.50 -31.15 -8.21
N TYR A 182 -2.46 -31.82 -8.85
CA TYR A 182 -3.05 -31.40 -10.12
C TYR A 182 -4.33 -30.60 -9.85
N ALA A 183 -4.52 -29.49 -10.58
CA ALA A 183 -5.83 -28.85 -10.62
C ALA A 183 -6.83 -29.81 -11.27
N LEU A 184 -7.91 -30.14 -10.56
CA LEU A 184 -9.02 -30.87 -11.16
C LEU A 184 -9.73 -29.93 -12.12
N SER A 185 -9.76 -30.28 -13.39
CA SER A 185 -10.49 -29.57 -14.45
C SER A 185 -11.99 -29.85 -14.35
#